data_66a05212c0686cb5e10db2274e566898
#
_entry.id   66a05212c0686cb5e10db2274e566898
#
_cell.length_a   1.000
_cell.length_b   1.000
_cell.length_c   1.000
_cell.angle_alpha   90.00
_cell.angle_beta   90.00
_cell.angle_gamma   90.00
#
_symmetry.space_group_name_H-M   'P 1'
#
loop_
_entity.id
_entity.type
_entity.pdbx_description
1 polymer ?
#
loop_
_entity_poly.entity_id
_entity_poly.type
_entity_poly.pdbx_seq_one_letter_code
_entity_poly.pdbx_strand_id
1 'polypeptide(L)'
;IVSDSGESDTMGVRNGVPDDAQPAAAPSTSASVATQSAARKPETANSLFAPLAPDEMAAYVAIDGRLAARIVLRDVPRENAKRSLARLHELGVKELSMLTGDKAASARIIANEVGIDDVQSELFPEDKVAAVKSATESKHQKLSLWNRIKQRVTGESKNRQITMMVGDGVNDAPVLAVADIGMAMTDGTSTAASESAQVVIMNDDIASVPRAIAIARRTKKVMLQAVLIGLGLAIIGMIAAAFNLIPVVVGAFMQEAIDVVSILWALTVLFDRGESA
;
A
#
# COMPACT_ATOMS: atom_id res chain seq x y z
N ILE A 1 0.09 -4.47 5.92
CA ILE A 1 0.97 -4.79 4.78
C ILE A 1 1.30 -3.46 4.12
N VAL A 2 2.57 -3.13 4.06
CA VAL A 2 3.11 -1.93 3.40
C VAL A 2 3.97 -2.44 2.25
N SER A 3 3.74 -1.98 1.03
CA SER A 3 4.57 -2.28 -0.15
C SER A 3 5.42 -1.07 -0.49
N ASP A 4 6.66 -1.31 -0.83
CA ASP A 4 7.56 -0.34 -1.45
C ASP A 4 7.86 -0.82 -2.88
N SER A 5 7.49 -0.01 -3.86
CA SER A 5 7.77 -0.25 -5.28
C SER A 5 9.02 0.52 -5.66
N GLY A 6 10.19 -0.04 -5.37
CA GLY A 6 11.43 0.43 -5.94
C GLY A 6 11.39 0.26 -7.47
N GLU A 7 11.05 1.31 -8.17
CA GLU A 7 10.98 1.36 -9.63
C GLU A 7 12.40 1.37 -10.20
N SER A 8 12.89 0.19 -10.59
CA SER A 8 14.05 0.11 -11.48
C SER A 8 13.55 0.23 -12.92
N ASP A 9 13.46 1.46 -13.42
CA ASP A 9 13.25 1.75 -14.84
C ASP A 9 14.42 1.18 -15.67
N THR A 10 14.27 -0.04 -16.17
CA THR A 10 15.11 -0.56 -17.25
C THR A 10 14.52 -0.06 -18.56
N MET A 11 14.99 1.10 -19.02
CA MET A 11 14.79 1.53 -20.39
C MET A 11 15.41 0.51 -21.35
N GLY A 12 14.60 -0.41 -21.82
CA GLY A 12 14.92 -1.28 -22.94
C GLY A 12 14.82 -0.53 -24.25
N VAL A 13 15.90 0.02 -24.74
CA VAL A 13 16.01 0.52 -26.12
C VAL A 13 15.96 -0.67 -27.06
N ARG A 14 14.79 -0.93 -27.65
CA ARG A 14 14.67 -1.81 -28.80
C ARG A 14 15.05 -1.04 -30.06
N ASN A 15 16.27 -1.25 -30.55
CA ASN A 15 16.61 -0.92 -31.93
C ASN A 15 16.02 -1.98 -32.85
N GLY A 16 14.96 -1.59 -33.56
CA GLY A 16 14.44 -2.33 -34.72
C GLY A 16 15.39 -2.19 -35.89
N VAL A 17 15.94 -3.29 -36.35
CA VAL A 17 16.63 -3.39 -37.65
C VAL A 17 15.68 -4.08 -38.63
N PRO A 18 15.38 -3.52 -39.81
CA PRO A 18 14.66 -4.23 -40.84
C PRO A 18 15.60 -5.22 -41.54
N ASP A 19 15.10 -6.45 -41.70
CA ASP A 19 15.62 -7.48 -42.60
C ASP A 19 15.39 -7.06 -44.03
N ASP A 20 16.45 -7.10 -44.87
CA ASP A 20 16.43 -7.53 -46.25
C ASP A 20 17.69 -7.04 -46.99
N ALA A 21 18.57 -7.96 -47.34
CA ALA A 21 19.25 -8.11 -48.62
C ALA A 21 20.49 -8.97 -48.56
N GLN A 22 20.44 -10.11 -49.19
CA GLN A 22 21.53 -11.01 -49.55
C GLN A 22 21.91 -10.77 -51.05
N PRO A 23 22.98 -11.39 -51.59
CA PRO A 23 24.40 -11.13 -51.42
C PRO A 23 25.12 -10.77 -52.73
N ALA A 24 26.33 -10.27 -52.68
CA ALA A 24 27.24 -10.26 -53.83
C ALA A 24 28.67 -10.64 -53.43
N ALA A 25 29.27 -11.53 -54.19
CA ALA A 25 30.54 -12.21 -53.97
C ALA A 25 31.76 -11.37 -54.24
N ALA A 26 32.80 -11.60 -53.46
CA ALA A 26 34.26 -11.55 -53.52
C ALA A 26 35.00 -10.73 -54.62
N PRO A 27 36.21 -10.25 -54.39
CA PRO A 27 37.38 -11.13 -54.33
C PRO A 27 38.46 -10.84 -53.26
N SER A 28 39.18 -11.92 -52.96
CA SER A 28 40.36 -12.05 -52.14
C SER A 28 41.48 -11.08 -52.46
N THR A 29 42.09 -10.44 -51.44
CA THR A 29 43.51 -10.05 -51.45
C THR A 29 44.06 -10.12 -50.05
N SER A 30 44.98 -11.02 -49.88
CA SER A 30 45.78 -11.26 -48.67
C SER A 30 46.74 -10.10 -48.43
N ALA A 31 46.63 -9.46 -47.26
CA ALA A 31 47.74 -8.73 -46.63
C ALA A 31 47.69 -8.95 -45.15
N SER A 32 48.58 -9.81 -44.67
CA SER A 32 48.83 -10.04 -43.29
C SER A 32 49.53 -8.83 -42.67
N VAL A 33 48.82 -8.04 -41.88
CA VAL A 33 49.42 -7.12 -40.93
C VAL A 33 49.12 -7.70 -39.54
N ALA A 34 50.11 -8.35 -38.97
CA ALA A 34 50.12 -8.81 -37.59
C ALA A 34 50.18 -7.57 -36.67
N THR A 35 49.02 -7.03 -36.31
CA THR A 35 48.94 -6.11 -35.20
C THR A 35 48.66 -6.93 -33.94
N GLN A 36 49.73 -7.18 -33.16
CA GLN A 36 49.59 -7.69 -31.81
C GLN A 36 48.83 -6.65 -30.96
N SER A 37 47.52 -6.69 -31.02
CA SER A 37 46.69 -6.09 -30.01
C SER A 37 46.78 -6.98 -28.78
N ALA A 38 47.63 -6.58 -27.83
CA ALA A 38 47.62 -7.15 -26.50
C ALA A 38 46.21 -6.98 -25.96
N ALA A 39 45.44 -8.06 -25.94
CA ALA A 39 44.11 -8.11 -25.31
C ALA A 39 44.31 -7.80 -23.84
N ARG A 40 44.19 -6.52 -23.45
CA ARG A 40 44.01 -6.15 -22.03
C ARG A 40 42.77 -6.88 -21.54
N LYS A 41 42.97 -7.73 -20.56
CA LYS A 41 41.84 -8.30 -19.79
C LYS A 41 40.88 -7.14 -19.45
N PRO A 42 39.57 -7.32 -19.64
CA PRO A 42 38.63 -6.31 -19.23
C PRO A 42 38.83 -6.03 -17.74
N GLU A 43 39.21 -4.80 -17.40
CA GLU A 43 39.22 -4.35 -16.01
C GLU A 43 37.84 -4.55 -15.45
N THR A 44 37.72 -5.50 -14.52
CA THR A 44 36.44 -5.76 -13.84
C THR A 44 36.12 -4.54 -12.97
N ALA A 45 34.87 -4.11 -12.98
CA ALA A 45 34.40 -2.97 -12.17
C ALA A 45 34.87 -3.03 -10.71
N ASN A 46 35.07 -4.23 -10.18
CA ASN A 46 35.54 -4.47 -8.80
C ASN A 46 37.00 -4.07 -8.55
N SER A 47 37.81 -3.84 -9.60
CA SER A 47 39.21 -3.40 -9.43
C SER A 47 39.35 -1.88 -9.32
N LEU A 48 38.37 -1.12 -9.81
CA LEU A 48 38.39 0.34 -9.84
C LEU A 48 37.64 1.00 -8.69
N PHE A 49 36.68 0.31 -8.09
CA PHE A 49 35.82 0.85 -7.03
C PHE A 49 35.77 -0.07 -5.81
N ALA A 50 35.63 0.51 -4.63
CA ALA A 50 35.38 -0.25 -3.40
C ALA A 50 34.15 -1.16 -3.54
N PRO A 51 34.09 -2.31 -2.84
CA PRO A 51 32.88 -3.14 -2.80
C PRO A 51 31.67 -2.34 -2.35
N LEU A 52 30.49 -2.66 -2.90
CA LEU A 52 29.21 -2.07 -2.47
C LEU A 52 28.81 -2.66 -1.11
N ALA A 53 28.16 -1.84 -0.29
CA ALA A 53 27.49 -2.34 0.90
C ALA A 53 26.25 -3.20 0.50
N PRO A 54 25.76 -4.06 1.41
CA PRO A 54 24.63 -4.95 1.10
C PRO A 54 23.33 -4.24 0.71
N ASP A 55 23.16 -2.99 1.13
CA ASP A 55 22.03 -2.10 0.89
C ASP A 55 22.29 -1.07 -0.22
N GLU A 56 23.41 -1.19 -0.92
CA GLU A 56 23.77 -0.29 -2.00
C GLU A 56 23.51 -0.91 -3.37
N MET A 57 23.03 -0.09 -4.29
CA MET A 57 22.94 -0.35 -5.72
C MET A 57 23.94 0.54 -6.47
N ALA A 58 24.33 0.17 -7.67
CA ALA A 58 25.21 0.99 -8.46
C ALA A 58 24.80 1.04 -9.93
N ALA A 59 24.79 2.24 -10.47
CA ALA A 59 24.79 2.49 -11.91
C ALA A 59 26.22 2.79 -12.38
N TYR A 60 26.66 2.14 -13.44
CA TYR A 60 28.00 2.31 -14.00
C TYR A 60 27.91 3.14 -15.28
N VAL A 61 28.75 4.15 -15.37
CA VAL A 61 28.85 5.02 -16.55
C VAL A 61 30.12 4.65 -17.31
N ALA A 62 29.97 4.35 -18.60
CA ALA A 62 31.08 4.09 -19.50
C ALA A 62 31.12 5.16 -20.61
N ILE A 63 32.35 5.63 -20.93
CA ILE A 63 32.60 6.58 -22.01
C ILE A 63 33.61 5.91 -22.94
N ASP A 64 33.31 5.85 -24.23
CA ASP A 64 34.13 5.20 -25.25
C ASP A 64 34.56 3.77 -24.88
N GLY A 65 33.61 3.00 -24.29
CA GLY A 65 33.87 1.62 -23.86
C GLY A 65 34.75 1.47 -22.62
N ARG A 66 35.05 2.57 -21.94
CA ARG A 66 35.83 2.57 -20.68
C ARG A 66 34.96 2.99 -19.53
N LEU A 67 35.06 2.26 -18.42
CA LEU A 67 34.34 2.59 -17.19
C LEU A 67 34.89 3.92 -16.63
N ALA A 68 34.03 4.94 -16.61
CA ALA A 68 34.37 6.31 -16.23
C ALA A 68 33.91 6.65 -14.80
N ALA A 69 32.75 6.17 -14.38
CA ALA A 69 32.17 6.48 -13.06
C ALA A 69 31.27 5.36 -12.55
N ARG A 70 31.03 5.37 -11.24
CA ARG A 70 30.01 4.59 -10.56
C ARG A 70 29.18 5.53 -9.71
N ILE A 71 27.87 5.50 -9.90
CA ILE A 71 26.89 6.21 -9.08
C ILE A 71 26.36 5.19 -8.09
N VAL A 72 26.57 5.44 -6.80
CA VAL A 72 26.04 4.57 -5.74
C VAL A 72 24.70 5.12 -5.27
N LEU A 73 23.70 4.27 -5.24
CA LEU A 73 22.34 4.56 -4.82
C LEU A 73 22.04 3.74 -3.57
N ARG A 74 21.30 4.31 -2.66
CA ARG A 74 20.83 3.68 -1.45
C ARG A 74 19.42 4.13 -1.15
N ASP A 75 18.56 3.18 -0.81
CA ASP A 75 17.23 3.48 -0.34
C ASP A 75 17.26 4.01 1.09
N VAL A 76 16.49 5.06 1.36
CA VAL A 76 16.40 5.66 2.68
C VAL A 76 14.92 5.76 3.06
N PRO A 77 14.53 5.21 4.22
CA PRO A 77 13.16 5.36 4.69
C PRO A 77 12.79 6.83 4.88
N ARG A 78 11.53 7.16 4.63
CA ARG A 78 11.00 8.51 4.93
C ARG A 78 11.18 8.83 6.40
N GLU A 79 11.54 10.08 6.74
CA GLU A 79 11.82 10.52 8.12
C GLU A 79 10.71 10.19 9.11
N ASN A 80 9.46 10.25 8.66
CA ASN A 80 8.29 9.99 9.49
C ASN A 80 7.79 8.53 9.44
N ALA A 81 8.43 7.64 8.67
CA ALA A 81 7.97 6.26 8.49
C ALA A 81 7.87 5.52 9.82
N LYS A 82 8.95 5.49 10.59
CA LYS A 82 8.98 4.81 11.90
C LYS A 82 7.87 5.28 12.85
N ARG A 83 7.68 6.59 12.95
CA ARG A 83 6.64 7.18 13.80
C ARG A 83 5.24 6.82 13.30
N SER A 84 5.03 6.86 12.00
CA SER A 84 3.75 6.54 11.37
C SER A 84 3.37 5.07 11.58
N LEU A 85 4.33 4.15 11.43
CA LEU A 85 4.12 2.72 11.66
C LEU A 85 3.86 2.42 13.13
N ALA A 86 4.60 3.05 14.07
CA ALA A 86 4.32 2.95 15.50
C ALA A 86 2.88 3.40 15.82
N ARG A 87 2.42 4.50 15.19
CA ARG A 87 1.04 4.98 15.36
C ARG A 87 -0.01 3.98 14.85
N LEU A 88 0.28 3.19 13.82
CA LEU A 88 -0.61 2.10 13.39
C LEU A 88 -0.80 1.05 14.49
N HIS A 89 0.26 0.67 15.19
CA HIS A 89 0.17 -0.25 16.34
C HIS A 89 -0.68 0.34 17.48
N GLU A 90 -0.51 1.61 17.80
CA GLU A 90 -1.35 2.29 18.80
C GLU A 90 -2.83 2.33 18.39
N LEU A 91 -3.10 2.47 17.09
CA LEU A 91 -4.43 2.33 16.53
C LEU A 91 -4.93 0.87 16.49
N GLY A 92 -4.16 -0.10 17.01
CA GLY A 92 -4.54 -1.51 17.14
C GLY A 92 -4.39 -2.33 15.85
N VAL A 93 -3.54 -1.90 14.93
CA VAL A 93 -3.02 -2.77 13.85
C VAL A 93 -2.09 -3.78 14.50
N LYS A 94 -2.36 -5.07 14.31
CA LYS A 94 -1.66 -6.14 15.03
C LYS A 94 -0.39 -6.59 14.33
N GLU A 95 -0.41 -6.61 13.02
CA GLU A 95 0.65 -7.12 12.18
C GLU A 95 0.93 -6.11 11.08
N LEU A 96 2.20 -5.80 10.90
CA LEU A 96 2.71 -5.00 9.79
C LEU A 96 3.69 -5.88 9.02
N SER A 97 3.48 -5.97 7.71
CA SER A 97 4.34 -6.74 6.81
C SER A 97 4.84 -5.84 5.69
N MET A 98 6.10 -5.97 5.32
CA MET A 98 6.69 -5.31 4.17
C MET A 98 6.73 -6.30 3.01
N LEU A 99 6.19 -5.91 1.85
CA LEU A 99 6.26 -6.66 0.60
C LEU A 99 7.05 -5.84 -0.42
N THR A 100 8.23 -6.29 -0.79
CA THR A 100 9.11 -5.56 -1.71
C THR A 100 9.73 -6.46 -2.76
N GLY A 101 10.03 -5.90 -3.93
CA GLY A 101 10.86 -6.53 -4.96
C GLY A 101 12.35 -6.43 -4.71
N ASP A 102 12.78 -5.66 -3.70
CA ASP A 102 14.17 -5.41 -3.39
C ASP A 102 14.88 -6.64 -2.83
N LYS A 103 16.21 -6.57 -2.83
CA LYS A 103 17.06 -7.61 -2.27
C LYS A 103 16.81 -7.79 -0.78
N ALA A 104 16.83 -9.04 -0.32
CA ALA A 104 16.57 -9.41 1.07
C ALA A 104 17.45 -8.63 2.08
N ALA A 105 18.69 -8.31 1.72
CA ALA A 105 19.61 -7.56 2.59
C ALA A 105 19.14 -6.11 2.78
N SER A 106 18.78 -5.41 1.71
CA SER A 106 18.27 -4.03 1.74
C SER A 106 16.94 -3.97 2.48
N ALA A 107 16.00 -4.84 2.11
CA ALA A 107 14.67 -4.90 2.72
C ALA A 107 14.72 -5.09 4.25
N ARG A 108 15.61 -5.96 4.73
CA ARG A 108 15.78 -6.19 6.19
C ARG A 108 16.37 -4.99 6.92
N ILE A 109 17.32 -4.28 6.30
CA ILE A 109 17.91 -3.07 6.89
C ILE A 109 16.82 -2.01 7.06
N ILE A 110 16.06 -1.74 6.00
CA ILE A 110 14.97 -0.76 6.00
C ILE A 110 13.88 -1.16 7.01
N ALA A 111 13.44 -2.41 7.00
CA ALA A 111 12.41 -2.90 7.91
C ALA A 111 12.80 -2.76 9.38
N ASN A 112 14.05 -3.11 9.72
CA ASN A 112 14.58 -2.92 11.08
C ASN A 112 14.61 -1.44 11.50
N GLU A 113 14.96 -0.54 10.57
CA GLU A 113 15.02 0.89 10.84
C GLU A 113 13.63 1.46 11.13
N VAL A 114 12.61 1.03 10.40
CA VAL A 114 11.23 1.51 10.55
C VAL A 114 10.41 0.69 11.57
N GLY A 115 10.90 -0.47 12.02
CA GLY A 115 10.25 -1.31 13.03
C GLY A 115 9.21 -2.28 12.47
N ILE A 116 9.49 -2.90 11.31
CA ILE A 116 8.69 -3.98 10.72
C ILE A 116 9.43 -5.30 10.91
N ASP A 117 8.75 -6.29 11.50
CA ASP A 117 9.34 -7.61 11.78
C ASP A 117 9.10 -8.61 10.63
N ASP A 118 7.96 -8.53 9.95
CA ASP A 118 7.60 -9.43 8.85
C ASP A 118 7.99 -8.80 7.51
N VAL A 119 8.97 -9.40 6.83
CA VAL A 119 9.51 -8.90 5.56
C VAL A 119 9.53 -10.02 4.53
N GLN A 120 8.87 -9.77 3.41
CA GLN A 120 8.92 -10.60 2.22
C GLN A 120 9.56 -9.79 1.10
N SER A 121 10.76 -10.19 0.72
CA SER A 121 11.61 -9.52 -0.26
C SER A 121 11.74 -10.34 -1.55
N GLU A 122 12.32 -9.72 -2.59
CA GLU A 122 12.55 -10.37 -3.89
C GLU A 122 11.26 -10.86 -4.56
N LEU A 123 10.13 -10.20 -4.28
CA LEU A 123 8.82 -10.58 -4.78
C LEU A 123 8.57 -9.99 -6.17
N PHE A 124 8.11 -10.83 -7.08
CA PHE A 124 7.48 -10.38 -8.32
C PHE A 124 6.06 -9.85 -8.03
N PRO A 125 5.46 -9.07 -8.94
CA PRO A 125 4.10 -8.55 -8.76
C PRO A 125 3.07 -9.63 -8.44
N GLU A 126 3.17 -10.80 -9.07
CA GLU A 126 2.29 -11.96 -8.84
C GLU A 126 2.45 -12.53 -7.43
N ASP A 127 3.67 -12.55 -6.90
CA ASP A 127 3.96 -13.04 -5.55
C ASP A 127 3.36 -12.11 -4.50
N LYS A 128 3.44 -10.79 -4.71
CA LYS A 128 2.77 -9.80 -3.85
C LYS A 128 1.26 -10.04 -3.81
N VAL A 129 0.63 -10.27 -4.97
CA VAL A 129 -0.81 -10.60 -5.06
C VAL A 129 -1.12 -11.88 -4.29
N ALA A 130 -0.33 -12.93 -4.48
CA ALA A 130 -0.50 -14.21 -3.78
C ALA A 130 -0.34 -14.05 -2.26
N ALA A 131 0.65 -13.28 -1.80
CA ALA A 131 0.88 -13.01 -0.38
C ALA A 131 -0.32 -12.29 0.26
N VAL A 132 -0.83 -11.21 -0.35
CA VAL A 132 -1.99 -10.48 0.16
C VAL A 132 -3.25 -11.34 0.14
N LYS A 133 -3.48 -12.08 -0.95
CA LYS A 133 -4.62 -12.99 -1.07
C LYS A 133 -4.57 -14.08 0.01
N SER A 134 -3.42 -14.70 0.23
CA SER A 134 -3.20 -15.68 1.29
C SER A 134 -3.45 -15.08 2.69
N ALA A 135 -2.96 -13.87 2.96
CA ALA A 135 -3.21 -13.16 4.21
C ALA A 135 -4.70 -12.87 4.42
N THR A 136 -5.42 -12.50 3.36
CA THR A 136 -6.87 -12.25 3.40
C THR A 136 -7.67 -13.53 3.61
N GLU A 137 -7.36 -14.61 2.88
CA GLU A 137 -8.07 -15.89 2.93
C GLU A 137 -7.79 -16.69 4.23
N SER A 138 -6.55 -16.75 4.70
CA SER A 138 -6.18 -17.50 5.91
C SER A 138 -6.92 -17.00 7.15
N LYS A 139 -7.29 -15.74 7.15
CA LYS A 139 -8.03 -15.08 8.24
C LYS A 139 -9.55 -15.31 8.16
N HIS A 140 -10.05 -15.76 7.00
CA HIS A 140 -11.47 -16.11 6.80
C HIS A 140 -11.81 -17.55 7.18
N GLN A 141 -10.84 -18.46 7.27
CA GLN A 141 -11.08 -19.91 7.31
C GLN A 141 -11.37 -20.50 8.69
N LYS A 142 -11.27 -19.77 9.78
CA LYS A 142 -11.40 -20.29 11.16
C LYS A 142 -12.71 -19.97 11.89
N LEU A 143 -13.82 -19.78 11.19
CA LEU A 143 -15.11 -19.59 11.86
C LEU A 143 -15.85 -20.92 11.97
N SER A 144 -15.87 -21.50 13.19
CA SER A 144 -16.74 -22.61 13.58
C SER A 144 -18.21 -22.27 13.28
N LEU A 145 -19.00 -23.28 12.93
CA LEU A 145 -20.45 -23.15 12.61
C LEU A 145 -21.21 -22.36 13.71
N TRP A 146 -20.86 -22.57 14.99
CA TRP A 146 -21.41 -21.87 16.12
C TRP A 146 -21.13 -20.36 16.12
N ASN A 147 -19.94 -19.97 15.70
CA ASN A 147 -19.57 -18.56 15.57
C ASN A 147 -20.32 -17.88 14.40
N ARG A 148 -20.64 -18.62 13.33
CA ARG A 148 -21.49 -18.13 12.22
C ARG A 148 -22.91 -17.82 12.66
N ILE A 149 -23.50 -18.66 13.51
CA ILE A 149 -24.85 -18.48 14.04
C ILE A 149 -24.87 -17.31 15.02
N LYS A 150 -23.90 -17.25 15.94
CA LYS A 150 -23.76 -16.15 16.90
C LYS A 150 -23.54 -14.81 16.19
N GLN A 151 -22.75 -14.79 15.13
CA GLN A 151 -22.48 -13.62 14.29
C GLN A 151 -23.75 -13.08 13.57
N ARG A 152 -24.66 -13.97 13.15
CA ARG A 152 -25.95 -13.56 12.57
C ARG A 152 -26.93 -12.98 13.59
N VAL A 153 -26.88 -13.42 14.82
CA VAL A 153 -27.80 -12.99 15.88
C VAL A 153 -27.31 -11.74 16.61
N THR A 154 -26.00 -11.62 16.83
CA THR A 154 -25.44 -10.50 17.61
C THR A 154 -24.84 -9.38 16.77
N GLY A 155 -24.74 -9.55 15.44
CA GLY A 155 -24.08 -8.56 14.57
C GLY A 155 -22.56 -8.35 14.84
N GLU A 156 -22.03 -9.06 15.81
CA GLU A 156 -20.62 -8.95 16.23
C GLU A 156 -19.72 -9.79 15.33
N SER A 157 -19.16 -9.16 14.29
CA SER A 157 -18.03 -9.71 13.55
C SER A 157 -16.72 -9.57 14.36
N LYS A 158 -16.66 -10.23 15.50
CA LYS A 158 -15.57 -10.03 16.48
C LYS A 158 -14.23 -10.63 16.07
N ASN A 159 -14.13 -11.37 14.94
CA ASN A 159 -12.92 -12.08 14.56
C ASN A 159 -12.52 -11.97 13.06
N ARG A 160 -13.13 -11.08 12.30
CA ARG A 160 -12.66 -10.83 10.95
C ARG A 160 -11.47 -9.87 11.02
N GLN A 161 -10.28 -10.39 10.87
CA GLN A 161 -9.11 -9.55 10.63
C GLN A 161 -9.23 -8.97 9.21
N ILE A 162 -9.15 -7.68 9.10
CA ILE A 162 -9.20 -6.95 7.83
C ILE A 162 -7.76 -6.73 7.38
N THR A 163 -7.46 -7.13 6.16
CA THR A 163 -6.18 -6.90 5.52
C THR A 163 -6.22 -5.58 4.76
N MET A 164 -5.27 -4.69 5.05
CA MET A 164 -5.10 -3.46 4.32
C MET A 164 -3.76 -3.49 3.58
N MET A 165 -3.79 -3.13 2.30
CA MET A 165 -2.61 -2.93 1.48
C MET A 165 -2.41 -1.44 1.25
N VAL A 166 -1.19 -0.97 1.42
CA VAL A 166 -0.77 0.41 1.09
C VAL A 166 0.31 0.31 0.01
N GLY A 167 0.13 1.00 -1.09
CA GLY A 167 1.07 1.03 -2.19
C GLY A 167 1.03 2.37 -2.92
N ASP A 168 2.10 2.73 -3.61
CA ASP A 168 2.27 4.01 -4.30
C ASP A 168 2.36 3.87 -5.82
N GLY A 169 2.67 2.69 -6.33
CA GLY A 169 2.98 2.46 -7.73
C GLY A 169 1.84 1.93 -8.60
N VAL A 170 1.99 2.14 -9.89
CA VAL A 170 1.12 1.53 -10.93
C VAL A 170 1.15 0.00 -10.85
N ASN A 171 2.31 -0.55 -10.48
CA ASN A 171 2.54 -1.99 -10.36
C ASN A 171 1.78 -2.62 -9.18
N ASP A 172 1.40 -1.84 -8.18
CA ASP A 172 0.66 -2.31 -7.02
C ASP A 172 -0.86 -2.34 -7.21
N ALA A 173 -1.38 -1.82 -8.34
CA ALA A 173 -2.81 -1.82 -8.64
C ALA A 173 -3.49 -3.19 -8.48
N PRO A 174 -2.94 -4.31 -9.00
CA PRO A 174 -3.52 -5.63 -8.78
C PRO A 174 -3.50 -6.09 -7.31
N VAL A 175 -2.46 -5.69 -6.57
CA VAL A 175 -2.30 -6.03 -5.14
C VAL A 175 -3.28 -5.25 -4.28
N LEU A 176 -3.48 -3.96 -4.59
CA LEU A 176 -4.48 -3.11 -3.92
C LEU A 176 -5.90 -3.63 -4.10
N ALA A 177 -6.22 -4.15 -5.30
CA ALA A 177 -7.54 -4.68 -5.61
C ALA A 177 -7.90 -5.97 -4.87
N VAL A 178 -6.93 -6.80 -4.47
CA VAL A 178 -7.19 -8.08 -3.78
C VAL A 178 -7.21 -7.97 -2.26
N ALA A 179 -6.75 -6.87 -1.70
CA ALA A 179 -6.85 -6.60 -0.27
C ALA A 179 -8.30 -6.30 0.15
N ASP A 180 -8.65 -6.51 1.44
CA ASP A 180 -9.94 -6.05 1.97
C ASP A 180 -10.07 -4.51 1.87
N ILE A 181 -8.96 -3.80 2.04
CA ILE A 181 -8.84 -2.36 1.85
C ILE A 181 -7.53 -2.08 1.10
N GLY A 182 -7.63 -1.60 -0.14
CA GLY A 182 -6.52 -1.04 -0.89
C GLY A 182 -6.42 0.46 -0.64
N MET A 183 -5.25 0.93 -0.28
CA MET A 183 -4.96 2.34 -0.08
C MET A 183 -3.80 2.76 -0.99
N ALA A 184 -4.09 3.60 -1.97
CA ALA A 184 -3.10 4.15 -2.86
C ALA A 184 -2.53 5.45 -2.29
N MET A 185 -1.21 5.59 -2.30
CA MET A 185 -0.51 6.85 -2.07
C MET A 185 -0.04 7.37 -3.43
N THR A 186 -0.43 8.56 -3.80
CA THR A 186 -0.09 9.13 -5.10
C THR A 186 0.07 10.64 -5.02
N ASP A 187 0.95 11.18 -5.83
CA ASP A 187 1.07 12.63 -6.05
C ASP A 187 0.02 13.18 -7.04
N GLY A 188 -0.94 12.34 -7.44
CA GLY A 188 -1.98 12.67 -8.42
C GLY A 188 -1.65 12.24 -9.84
N THR A 189 -0.50 11.63 -10.10
CA THR A 189 -0.07 11.20 -11.44
C THR A 189 -0.47 9.77 -11.78
N SER A 190 -0.60 8.89 -10.78
CA SER A 190 -0.93 7.48 -10.99
C SER A 190 -2.44 7.25 -11.00
N THR A 191 -3.03 7.02 -12.18
CA THR A 191 -4.45 6.71 -12.34
C THR A 191 -4.77 5.25 -12.01
N ALA A 192 -3.91 4.29 -12.40
CA ALA A 192 -4.17 2.86 -12.23
C ALA A 192 -4.25 2.45 -10.74
N ALA A 193 -3.34 2.94 -9.90
CA ALA A 193 -3.40 2.68 -8.46
C ALA A 193 -4.62 3.33 -7.83
N SER A 194 -4.95 4.56 -8.24
CA SER A 194 -6.13 5.30 -7.74
C SER A 194 -7.44 4.63 -8.10
N GLU A 195 -7.55 4.04 -9.30
CA GLU A 195 -8.75 3.32 -9.75
C GLU A 195 -8.93 1.97 -9.06
N SER A 196 -7.83 1.34 -8.62
CA SER A 196 -7.84 0.03 -7.97
C SER A 196 -8.00 0.10 -6.45
N ALA A 197 -7.78 1.26 -5.85
CA ALA A 197 -7.82 1.45 -4.41
C ALA A 197 -9.19 1.96 -3.93
N GLN A 198 -9.59 1.56 -2.72
CA GLN A 198 -10.78 2.09 -2.04
C GLN A 198 -10.50 3.42 -1.33
N VAL A 199 -9.23 3.68 -1.03
CA VAL A 199 -8.77 4.93 -0.40
C VAL A 199 -7.60 5.47 -1.19
N VAL A 200 -7.64 6.76 -1.51
CA VAL A 200 -6.56 7.45 -2.23
C VAL A 200 -6.02 8.58 -1.35
N ILE A 201 -4.74 8.53 -1.06
CA ILE A 201 -4.00 9.58 -0.36
C ILE A 201 -3.27 10.39 -1.43
N MET A 202 -3.64 11.66 -1.58
CA MET A 202 -3.14 12.56 -2.63
C MET A 202 -1.91 13.36 -2.18
N ASN A 203 -1.11 12.79 -1.31
CA ASN A 203 0.18 13.32 -0.93
C ASN A 203 1.13 12.15 -0.66
N ASP A 204 2.42 12.38 -0.82
CA ASP A 204 3.45 11.37 -0.59
C ASP A 204 3.89 11.34 0.89
N ASP A 205 2.91 11.38 1.80
CA ASP A 205 3.14 11.39 3.24
C ASP A 205 2.52 10.15 3.91
N ILE A 206 3.37 9.24 4.34
CA ILE A 206 2.96 8.01 5.05
C ILE A 206 2.21 8.29 6.36
N ALA A 207 2.37 9.47 6.97
CA ALA A 207 1.60 9.87 8.16
C ALA A 207 0.10 10.01 7.88
N SER A 208 -0.28 10.16 6.61
CA SER A 208 -1.68 10.18 6.20
C SER A 208 -2.39 8.83 6.38
N VAL A 209 -1.65 7.71 6.38
CA VAL A 209 -2.22 6.37 6.57
C VAL A 209 -2.82 6.19 7.98
N PRO A 210 -2.08 6.36 9.09
CA PRO A 210 -2.66 6.28 10.42
C PRO A 210 -3.73 7.35 10.65
N ARG A 211 -3.60 8.53 10.06
CA ARG A 211 -4.60 9.61 10.13
C ARG A 211 -5.92 9.18 9.49
N ALA A 212 -5.90 8.58 8.31
CA ALA A 212 -7.10 8.07 7.63
C ALA A 212 -7.80 7.01 8.48
N ILE A 213 -7.05 6.07 9.07
CA ILE A 213 -7.60 5.04 9.96
C ILE A 213 -8.24 5.66 11.21
N ALA A 214 -7.58 6.64 11.83
CA ALA A 214 -8.12 7.33 13.01
C ALA A 214 -9.43 8.03 12.68
N ILE A 215 -9.50 8.77 11.57
CA ILE A 215 -10.71 9.44 11.08
C ILE A 215 -11.82 8.41 10.84
N ALA A 216 -11.55 7.33 10.11
CA ALA A 216 -12.54 6.30 9.79
C ALA A 216 -13.13 5.65 11.05
N ARG A 217 -12.28 5.32 12.05
CA ARG A 217 -12.73 4.74 13.32
C ARG A 217 -13.60 5.68 14.13
N ARG A 218 -13.22 6.94 14.18
CA ARG A 218 -13.96 7.97 14.87
C ARG A 218 -15.31 8.20 14.21
N THR A 219 -15.34 8.38 12.90
CA THR A 219 -16.58 8.54 12.12
C THR A 219 -17.53 7.38 12.38
N LYS A 220 -17.02 6.14 12.33
CA LYS A 220 -17.81 4.94 12.65
C LYS A 220 -18.38 4.99 14.06
N LYS A 221 -17.58 5.40 15.06
CA LYS A 221 -18.04 5.49 16.45
C LYS A 221 -19.19 6.49 16.61
N VAL A 222 -19.04 7.69 16.07
CA VAL A 222 -20.06 8.75 16.17
C VAL A 222 -21.32 8.36 15.39
N MET A 223 -21.16 7.78 14.18
CA MET A 223 -22.29 7.27 13.40
C MET A 223 -23.09 6.20 14.16
N LEU A 224 -22.41 5.23 14.78
CA LEU A 224 -23.07 4.21 15.59
C LEU A 224 -23.79 4.81 16.81
N GLN A 225 -23.18 5.80 17.45
CA GLN A 225 -23.83 6.51 18.56
C GLN A 225 -25.09 7.24 18.10
N ALA A 226 -25.04 7.96 16.98
CA ALA A 226 -26.21 8.66 16.42
C ALA A 226 -27.34 7.68 16.11
N VAL A 227 -27.03 6.55 15.44
CA VAL A 227 -28.04 5.52 15.10
C VAL A 227 -28.64 4.90 16.36
N LEU A 228 -27.82 4.53 17.35
CA LEU A 228 -28.32 3.89 18.58
C LEU A 228 -29.15 4.85 19.43
N ILE A 229 -28.78 6.12 19.50
CA ILE A 229 -29.55 7.14 20.21
C ILE A 229 -30.90 7.35 19.50
N GLY A 230 -30.87 7.57 18.18
CA GLY A 230 -32.10 7.78 17.39
C GLY A 230 -33.06 6.59 17.47
N LEU A 231 -32.54 5.37 17.27
CA LEU A 231 -33.31 4.14 17.37
C LEU A 231 -33.88 3.93 18.79
N GLY A 232 -33.06 4.17 19.83
CA GLY A 232 -33.50 4.05 21.21
C GLY A 232 -34.68 5.01 21.55
N LEU A 233 -34.53 6.27 21.14
CA LEU A 233 -35.60 7.27 21.34
C LEU A 233 -36.86 6.94 20.54
N ALA A 234 -36.71 6.46 19.30
CA ALA A 234 -37.87 6.04 18.47
C ALA A 234 -38.60 4.85 19.11
N ILE A 235 -37.88 3.85 19.65
CA ILE A 235 -38.51 2.72 20.36
C ILE A 235 -39.26 3.18 21.61
N ILE A 236 -38.66 4.07 22.39
CA ILE A 236 -39.34 4.64 23.58
C ILE A 236 -40.59 5.38 23.17
N GLY A 237 -40.51 6.22 22.14
CA GLY A 237 -41.69 6.93 21.60
C GLY A 237 -42.77 5.99 21.10
N MET A 238 -42.41 4.91 20.42
CA MET A 238 -43.35 3.90 19.92
C MET A 238 -44.05 3.16 21.08
N ILE A 239 -43.34 2.80 22.13
CA ILE A 239 -43.92 2.18 23.32
C ILE A 239 -44.89 3.15 24.00
N ALA A 240 -44.53 4.41 24.19
CA ALA A 240 -45.39 5.42 24.78
C ALA A 240 -46.66 5.65 23.95
N ALA A 241 -46.55 5.64 22.63
CA ALA A 241 -47.71 5.74 21.73
C ALA A 241 -48.61 4.49 21.82
N ALA A 242 -48.05 3.28 21.97
CA ALA A 242 -48.82 2.04 22.11
C ALA A 242 -49.70 2.04 23.40
N PHE A 243 -49.22 2.69 24.45
CA PHE A 243 -50.00 2.91 25.68
C PHE A 243 -50.89 4.15 25.65
N ASN A 244 -51.08 4.76 24.47
CA ASN A 244 -51.88 5.96 24.25
C ASN A 244 -51.47 7.17 25.13
N LEU A 245 -50.18 7.23 25.52
CA LEU A 245 -49.62 8.32 26.31
C LEU A 245 -49.30 9.56 25.47
N ILE A 246 -49.18 9.39 24.15
CA ILE A 246 -48.77 10.46 23.22
C ILE A 246 -49.83 10.56 22.11
N PRO A 247 -50.47 11.74 21.91
CA PRO A 247 -51.32 12.00 20.76
C PRO A 247 -50.57 11.83 19.43
N VAL A 248 -51.22 11.34 18.38
CA VAL A 248 -50.61 11.03 17.08
C VAL A 248 -49.86 12.24 16.50
N VAL A 249 -50.43 13.44 16.59
CA VAL A 249 -49.77 14.66 16.08
C VAL A 249 -48.50 14.99 16.83
N VAL A 250 -48.51 14.84 18.16
CA VAL A 250 -47.31 15.05 19.00
C VAL A 250 -46.24 14.00 18.70
N GLY A 251 -46.64 12.74 18.46
CA GLY A 251 -45.73 11.66 18.07
C GLY A 251 -44.99 11.96 16.75
N ALA A 252 -45.70 12.52 15.76
CA ALA A 252 -45.09 12.91 14.50
C ALA A 252 -44.04 14.02 14.67
N PHE A 253 -44.34 15.07 15.42
CA PHE A 253 -43.36 16.12 15.71
C PHE A 253 -42.15 15.61 16.53
N MET A 254 -42.39 14.66 17.43
CA MET A 254 -41.34 14.05 18.23
C MET A 254 -40.40 13.24 17.36
N GLN A 255 -40.91 12.51 16.34
CA GLN A 255 -40.09 11.78 15.40
C GLN A 255 -39.17 12.73 14.61
N GLU A 256 -39.71 13.83 14.05
CA GLU A 256 -38.90 14.83 13.35
C GLU A 256 -37.80 15.44 14.24
N ALA A 257 -38.14 15.71 15.51
CA ALA A 257 -37.15 16.22 16.47
C ALA A 257 -36.04 15.20 16.75
N ILE A 258 -36.35 13.90 16.85
CA ILE A 258 -35.35 12.83 17.04
C ILE A 258 -34.41 12.76 15.83
N ASP A 259 -34.95 12.86 14.62
CA ASP A 259 -34.17 12.81 13.39
C ASP A 259 -33.24 14.02 13.30
N VAL A 260 -33.73 15.23 13.60
CA VAL A 260 -32.87 16.44 13.65
C VAL A 260 -31.76 16.30 14.68
N VAL A 261 -32.03 15.82 15.89
CA VAL A 261 -31.03 15.61 16.94
C VAL A 261 -30.00 14.58 16.50
N SER A 262 -30.43 13.48 15.87
CA SER A 262 -29.53 12.43 15.39
C SER A 262 -28.59 12.95 14.30
N ILE A 263 -29.10 13.77 13.37
CA ILE A 263 -28.29 14.40 12.31
C ILE A 263 -27.30 15.40 12.92
N LEU A 264 -27.75 16.27 13.83
CA LEU A 264 -26.87 17.23 14.50
C LEU A 264 -25.76 16.52 15.29
N TRP A 265 -26.10 15.41 15.95
CA TRP A 265 -25.09 14.58 16.64
C TRP A 265 -24.06 14.01 15.65
N ALA A 266 -24.53 13.47 14.53
CA ALA A 266 -23.63 12.94 13.50
C ALA A 266 -22.70 14.04 12.93
N LEU A 267 -23.18 15.26 12.76
CA LEU A 267 -22.42 16.41 12.28
C LEU A 267 -21.30 16.84 13.26
N THR A 268 -21.34 16.44 14.52
CA THR A 268 -20.25 16.74 15.47
C THR A 268 -18.90 16.21 15.01
N VAL A 269 -18.86 15.18 14.15
CA VAL A 269 -17.63 14.68 13.52
C VAL A 269 -16.90 15.78 12.74
N LEU A 270 -17.63 16.71 12.13
CA LEU A 270 -17.05 17.78 11.31
C LEU A 270 -16.38 18.88 12.14
N PHE A 271 -16.85 19.10 13.37
CA PHE A 271 -16.36 20.20 14.22
C PHE A 271 -15.16 19.83 15.08
N ASP A 272 -14.88 18.54 15.20
CA ASP A 272 -13.75 18.08 15.96
C ASP A 272 -12.51 18.14 15.05
N ARG A 273 -11.72 19.17 15.22
CA ARG A 273 -10.36 19.26 14.67
C ARG A 273 -9.59 18.10 15.25
N GLY A 274 -9.50 16.99 14.46
CA GLY A 274 -8.63 15.88 14.82
C GLY A 274 -7.27 16.44 15.21
N GLU A 275 -6.75 15.96 16.33
CA GLU A 275 -5.42 16.31 16.82
C GLU A 275 -4.45 16.35 15.65
N SER A 276 -4.10 17.59 15.27
CA SER A 276 -2.94 17.90 14.48
C SER A 276 -1.74 17.62 15.38
N ALA A 277 -1.15 16.45 15.22
CA ALA A 277 0.15 16.11 15.80
C ALA A 277 1.00 15.41 14.75
#